data_7c9ee9df29f0ce1d71642515d767e005
#
_entry.id   7c9ee9df29f0ce1d71642515d767e005
#
_cell.length_a   1.000
_cell.length_b   1.000
_cell.length_c   1.000
_cell.angle_alpha   90.00
_cell.angle_beta   90.00
_cell.angle_gamma   90.00
#
_symmetry.space_group_name_H-M   'P 1'
#
loop_
_entity.id
_entity.type
_entity.pdbx_description
1 polymer ?
#
loop_
_entity_poly.entity_id
_entity_poly.type
_entity_poly.pdbx_seq_one_letter_code
_entity_poly.pdbx_strand_id
1 'polypeptide(L)'
;MKKIYNSFNEIKDANKSINKPLDFDKFWAKQLEKVKNIDLNIKLEKAIDENFEKVELYYLSFDSFDGTRVYCKYLRPKVDGNTPLILQFHGYPGASRSFFELSSYTQKGISVLAMDCRGQGGRTLDKGGSIGPTVCGHLINGLLGDMEDHIYVKIFLDTYLVYEVAKELEDIDEDRIYASGSSQGAALAIVCASLHKEIKKIALLYPFLSDYKKVFELEYDEIAYEGLRYYSRWFDPTGENLDKIFDKLAYIDVSNFAGGINADVIYGISLADQVCPPLVQASVYKQISSNKKLYTFKGFGYEKICSMEDKLIPFFLEDESLNSDYLPNIEIENLNIKVNILRHMGHRKCLLYLNPSIEMKSFYFRRFLNLGYDVYSLICNKNYNEDTIDNLVKYLCNKYDDIVIMAYREFANYTLKVTSNKKIKALILQGLIEEKDIFNKINISCKKLIATLGIDEMTSEDFNGQLLEKLDNLEYYHYPRYMYERINDFEDRKMQFLNKL
;
A
#
# COMPACT_ATOMS: atom_id res chain seq x y z
N MET A 1 -27.32 -6.34 6.09
CA MET A 1 -25.99 -6.90 5.71
C MET A 1 -25.73 -6.46 4.28
N LYS A 2 -24.63 -5.74 4.01
CA LYS A 2 -24.28 -5.27 2.67
C LYS A 2 -24.03 -6.46 1.75
N LYS A 3 -24.40 -6.35 0.46
CA LYS A 3 -24.38 -7.48 -0.48
C LYS A 3 -22.95 -7.89 -0.83
N ILE A 4 -22.65 -9.18 -0.73
CA ILE A 4 -21.41 -9.81 -1.22
C ILE A 4 -21.71 -10.47 -2.56
N TYR A 5 -20.84 -10.26 -3.55
CA TYR A 5 -20.99 -10.84 -4.88
C TYR A 5 -20.08 -12.04 -5.07
N ASN A 6 -20.54 -13.03 -5.84
CA ASN A 6 -19.78 -14.27 -6.08
C ASN A 6 -18.96 -14.22 -7.38
N SER A 7 -19.34 -13.34 -8.30
CA SER A 7 -18.65 -13.19 -9.58
C SER A 7 -18.86 -11.81 -10.17
N PHE A 8 -17.99 -11.41 -11.10
CA PHE A 8 -18.14 -10.18 -11.87
C PHE A 8 -19.43 -10.14 -12.70
N ASN A 9 -19.94 -11.31 -13.13
CA ASN A 9 -21.18 -11.39 -13.91
C ASN A 9 -22.40 -10.79 -13.19
N GLU A 10 -22.41 -10.77 -11.87
CA GLU A 10 -23.47 -10.17 -11.08
C GLU A 10 -23.43 -8.62 -11.06
N ILE A 11 -22.31 -8.03 -11.44
CA ILE A 11 -22.09 -6.57 -11.38
C ILE A 11 -21.62 -5.97 -12.73
N LYS A 12 -21.41 -6.79 -13.76
CA LYS A 12 -20.88 -6.35 -15.07
C LYS A 12 -21.73 -5.30 -15.77
N ASP A 13 -23.05 -5.30 -15.48
CA ASP A 13 -24.01 -4.37 -16.08
C ASP A 13 -24.23 -3.10 -15.24
N ALA A 14 -23.45 -2.93 -14.18
CA ALA A 14 -23.51 -1.73 -13.35
C ALA A 14 -23.26 -0.46 -14.18
N ASN A 15 -24.14 0.51 -14.02
CA ASN A 15 -24.03 1.82 -14.67
C ASN A 15 -23.91 2.89 -13.58
N LYS A 16 -23.25 3.98 -13.88
CA LYS A 16 -23.17 5.13 -13.00
C LYS A 16 -24.52 5.83 -12.87
N SER A 17 -24.75 6.42 -11.71
CA SER A 17 -26.04 7.08 -11.36
C SER A 17 -26.15 8.51 -11.88
N ILE A 18 -25.01 9.19 -12.09
CA ILE A 18 -24.97 10.60 -12.53
C ILE A 18 -24.12 10.69 -13.81
N ASN A 19 -24.63 11.44 -14.77
CA ASN A 19 -23.93 11.70 -16.01
C ASN A 19 -22.74 12.67 -15.79
N LYS A 20 -21.75 12.61 -16.67
CA LYS A 20 -20.67 13.58 -16.76
C LYS A 20 -21.30 14.97 -17.02
N PRO A 21 -20.94 16.02 -16.25
CA PRO A 21 -21.38 17.38 -16.52
C PRO A 21 -21.04 17.81 -17.96
N LEU A 22 -21.93 18.54 -18.61
CA LEU A 22 -21.73 18.97 -20.00
C LEU A 22 -20.50 19.88 -20.17
N ASP A 23 -20.18 20.63 -19.15
CA ASP A 23 -19.03 21.55 -19.13
C ASP A 23 -17.81 20.98 -18.38
N PHE A 24 -17.80 19.69 -18.05
CA PHE A 24 -16.74 19.02 -17.30
C PHE A 24 -15.34 19.27 -17.91
N ASP A 25 -15.22 19.10 -19.21
CA ASP A 25 -13.92 19.25 -19.89
C ASP A 25 -13.48 20.72 -19.89
N LYS A 26 -14.43 21.67 -20.01
CA LYS A 26 -14.16 23.10 -19.91
C LYS A 26 -13.76 23.48 -18.47
N PHE A 27 -14.45 22.92 -17.46
CA PHE A 27 -14.09 23.13 -16.06
C PHE A 27 -12.65 22.71 -15.82
N TRP A 28 -12.28 21.48 -16.17
CA TRP A 28 -10.93 20.97 -15.93
C TRP A 28 -9.87 21.67 -16.77
N ALA A 29 -10.16 22.05 -18.00
CA ALA A 29 -9.26 22.89 -18.78
C ALA A 29 -8.95 24.23 -18.07
N LYS A 30 -9.96 24.88 -17.47
CA LYS A 30 -9.77 26.09 -16.66
C LYS A 30 -8.92 25.83 -15.42
N GLN A 31 -9.15 24.69 -14.72
CA GLN A 31 -8.34 24.36 -13.54
C GLN A 31 -6.87 24.12 -13.92
N LEU A 32 -6.61 23.41 -15.00
CA LEU A 32 -5.25 23.13 -15.48
C LEU A 32 -4.48 24.40 -15.88
N GLU A 33 -5.15 25.47 -16.33
CA GLU A 33 -4.47 26.75 -16.57
C GLU A 33 -3.81 27.31 -15.31
N LYS A 34 -4.32 27.01 -14.11
CA LYS A 34 -3.75 27.47 -12.84
C LYS A 34 -2.39 26.83 -12.53
N VAL A 35 -2.11 25.66 -13.11
CA VAL A 35 -0.88 24.87 -12.86
C VAL A 35 0.10 24.89 -14.01
N LYS A 36 -0.26 25.50 -15.15
CA LYS A 36 0.65 25.66 -16.27
C LYS A 36 1.74 26.66 -15.93
N ASN A 37 2.96 26.31 -16.27
CA ASN A 37 4.14 27.17 -16.15
C ASN A 37 4.41 27.74 -14.75
N ILE A 38 3.95 27.06 -13.69
CA ILE A 38 4.32 27.43 -12.33
C ILE A 38 5.75 26.97 -12.04
N ASP A 39 6.47 27.75 -11.23
CA ASP A 39 7.75 27.31 -10.67
C ASP A 39 7.50 26.25 -9.59
N LEU A 40 7.87 25.03 -9.89
CA LEU A 40 7.68 23.90 -8.98
C LEU A 40 8.62 23.96 -7.76
N ASN A 41 9.71 24.73 -7.81
CA ASN A 41 10.67 24.89 -6.71
C ASN A 41 11.00 23.53 -6.04
N ILE A 42 11.37 22.54 -6.87
CA ILE A 42 11.62 21.16 -6.41
C ILE A 42 12.79 21.14 -5.43
N LYS A 43 12.60 20.46 -4.30
CA LYS A 43 13.65 20.23 -3.30
C LYS A 43 13.81 18.75 -3.03
N LEU A 44 15.04 18.29 -3.06
CA LEU A 44 15.45 16.93 -2.72
C LEU A 44 16.29 16.97 -1.46
N GLU A 45 15.85 16.22 -0.45
CA GLU A 45 16.56 16.04 0.81
C GLU A 45 16.82 14.55 1.00
N LYS A 46 18.09 14.15 1.09
CA LYS A 46 18.44 12.74 1.27
C LYS A 46 17.95 12.25 2.63
N ALA A 47 17.27 11.11 2.64
CA ALA A 47 16.87 10.45 3.88
C ALA A 47 18.12 9.83 4.53
N ILE A 48 18.50 10.34 5.72
CA ILE A 48 19.78 10.05 6.35
C ILE A 48 19.77 8.72 7.12
N ASP A 49 18.59 8.33 7.63
CA ASP A 49 18.45 7.22 8.58
C ASP A 49 18.16 5.86 7.92
N GLU A 50 18.13 5.80 6.59
CA GLU A 50 17.73 4.62 5.86
C GLU A 50 18.92 3.96 5.19
N ASN A 51 19.28 2.77 5.67
CA ASN A 51 20.49 2.06 5.18
C ASN A 51 20.13 1.03 4.10
N PHE A 52 19.89 1.52 2.87
CA PHE A 52 19.70 0.68 1.70
C PHE A 52 20.97 0.63 0.84
N GLU A 53 21.49 -0.56 0.59
CA GLU A 53 22.72 -0.71 -0.19
C GLU A 53 22.55 -0.31 -1.65
N LYS A 54 21.40 -0.65 -2.24
CA LYS A 54 21.16 -0.56 -3.70
C LYS A 54 20.12 0.51 -4.10
N VAL A 55 19.68 1.33 -3.17
CA VAL A 55 18.65 2.35 -3.38
C VAL A 55 19.05 3.65 -2.70
N GLU A 56 18.79 4.76 -3.36
CA GLU A 56 18.86 6.09 -2.76
C GLU A 56 17.45 6.53 -2.36
N LEU A 57 17.35 7.12 -1.18
CA LEU A 57 16.08 7.54 -0.59
C LEU A 57 16.09 9.04 -0.39
N TYR A 58 15.01 9.70 -0.82
CA TYR A 58 14.86 11.14 -0.72
C TYR A 58 13.48 11.52 -0.21
N TYR A 59 13.42 12.56 0.60
CA TYR A 59 12.24 13.39 0.77
C TYR A 59 12.25 14.45 -0.33
N LEU A 60 11.27 14.38 -1.23
CA LEU A 60 11.06 15.36 -2.28
C LEU A 60 9.93 16.30 -1.87
N SER A 61 10.03 17.56 -2.21
CA SER A 61 8.90 18.47 -2.07
C SER A 61 8.87 19.50 -3.20
N PHE A 62 7.68 19.98 -3.54
CA PHE A 62 7.46 20.97 -4.60
C PHE A 62 6.33 21.93 -4.23
N ASP A 63 6.28 23.09 -4.87
CA ASP A 63 5.23 24.08 -4.66
C ASP A 63 4.04 23.85 -5.59
N SER A 64 2.84 23.77 -5.03
CA SER A 64 1.57 23.73 -5.77
C SER A 64 1.11 25.15 -6.12
N PHE A 65 0.11 25.23 -6.99
CA PHE A 65 -0.42 26.48 -7.56
C PHE A 65 -0.90 27.52 -6.51
N ASP A 66 -1.31 27.07 -5.35
CA ASP A 66 -1.77 27.91 -4.21
C ASP A 66 -0.68 28.15 -3.18
N GLY A 67 0.57 27.80 -3.51
CA GLY A 67 1.73 27.89 -2.63
C GLY A 67 1.74 26.83 -1.52
N THR A 68 0.91 25.80 -1.58
CA THR A 68 1.03 24.64 -0.70
C THR A 68 2.29 23.86 -1.04
N ARG A 69 3.08 23.51 -0.03
CA ARG A 69 4.24 22.66 -0.18
C ARG A 69 3.81 21.20 -0.15
N VAL A 70 3.86 20.53 -1.32
CA VAL A 70 3.52 19.11 -1.46
C VAL A 70 4.76 18.27 -1.20
N TYR A 71 4.62 17.22 -0.40
CA TYR A 71 5.70 16.31 -0.04
C TYR A 71 5.52 14.95 -0.69
N CYS A 72 6.65 14.36 -1.07
CA CYS A 72 6.73 13.02 -1.65
C CYS A 72 7.89 12.26 -1.02
N LYS A 73 7.82 10.93 -1.07
CA LYS A 73 8.98 10.05 -0.95
C LYS A 73 9.47 9.67 -2.33
N TYR A 74 10.75 9.84 -2.59
CA TYR A 74 11.39 9.45 -3.83
C TYR A 74 12.44 8.38 -3.58
N LEU A 75 12.31 7.25 -4.28
CA LEU A 75 13.24 6.13 -4.22
C LEU A 75 13.85 5.93 -5.60
N ARG A 76 15.18 5.94 -5.67
CA ARG A 76 15.93 5.76 -6.89
C ARG A 76 16.85 4.54 -6.75
N PRO A 77 16.73 3.50 -7.62
CA PRO A 77 17.68 2.41 -7.63
C PRO A 77 19.06 2.89 -8.11
N LYS A 78 20.13 2.38 -7.49
CA LYS A 78 21.52 2.66 -7.90
C LYS A 78 21.87 1.77 -9.10
N VAL A 79 21.41 2.16 -10.27
CA VAL A 79 21.69 1.50 -11.55
C VAL A 79 22.18 2.52 -12.56
N ASP A 80 22.89 2.05 -13.59
CA ASP A 80 23.32 2.91 -14.69
C ASP A 80 22.16 3.20 -15.65
N GLY A 81 22.05 4.46 -16.08
CA GLY A 81 21.06 4.93 -17.05
C GLY A 81 19.69 5.29 -16.44
N ASN A 82 18.78 5.70 -17.31
CA ASN A 82 17.45 6.16 -16.93
C ASN A 82 16.54 5.01 -16.54
N THR A 83 15.77 5.19 -15.47
CA THR A 83 14.88 4.17 -14.91
C THR A 83 13.41 4.49 -15.19
N PRO A 84 12.54 3.48 -15.38
CA PRO A 84 11.10 3.71 -15.30
C PRO A 84 10.72 4.28 -13.95
N LEU A 85 9.64 5.05 -13.89
CA LEU A 85 9.13 5.62 -12.64
C LEU A 85 7.67 5.21 -12.41
N ILE A 86 7.34 4.85 -11.17
CA ILE A 86 5.95 4.68 -10.73
C ILE A 86 5.55 5.84 -9.82
N LEU A 87 4.52 6.59 -10.21
CA LEU A 87 3.78 7.49 -9.34
C LEU A 87 2.87 6.66 -8.45
N GLN A 88 3.15 6.68 -7.14
CA GLN A 88 2.41 5.90 -6.16
C GLN A 88 1.50 6.81 -5.34
N PHE A 89 0.20 6.50 -5.32
CA PHE A 89 -0.80 7.24 -4.56
C PHE A 89 -1.38 6.38 -3.43
N HIS A 90 -1.58 6.99 -2.26
CA HIS A 90 -2.08 6.30 -1.07
C HIS A 90 -3.60 6.35 -0.93
N GLY A 91 -4.17 5.45 -0.10
CA GLY A 91 -5.59 5.44 0.26
C GLY A 91 -5.97 6.53 1.27
N TYR A 92 -7.27 6.81 1.40
CA TYR A 92 -7.83 7.79 2.34
C TYR A 92 -8.23 7.15 3.68
N PRO A 93 -8.06 7.86 4.81
CA PRO A 93 -7.12 8.95 5.04
C PRO A 93 -5.73 8.36 5.35
N GLY A 94 -4.72 8.73 4.60
CA GLY A 94 -3.42 8.10 4.77
C GLY A 94 -2.24 9.00 4.43
N ALA A 95 -1.09 8.36 4.25
CA ALA A 95 0.16 8.93 3.80
C ALA A 95 0.83 8.00 2.79
N SER A 96 1.83 8.50 2.08
CA SER A 96 2.73 7.65 1.30
C SER A 96 3.28 6.53 2.18
N ARG A 97 3.36 5.33 1.63
CA ARG A 97 3.88 4.15 2.35
C ARG A 97 5.32 4.38 2.80
N SER A 98 5.80 3.56 3.73
CA SER A 98 7.20 3.60 4.16
C SER A 98 8.16 3.39 3.00
N PHE A 99 9.38 3.91 3.11
CA PHE A 99 10.44 3.62 2.16
C PHE A 99 10.65 2.12 1.97
N PHE A 100 10.55 1.36 3.07
CA PHE A 100 10.68 -0.07 3.03
C PHE A 100 9.61 -0.76 2.18
N GLU A 101 8.35 -0.39 2.30
CA GLU A 101 7.29 -0.93 1.46
C GLU A 101 7.44 -0.54 -0.02
N LEU A 102 7.78 0.72 -0.29
CA LEU A 102 7.97 1.24 -1.65
C LEU A 102 9.17 0.62 -2.36
N SER A 103 10.19 0.17 -1.62
CA SER A 103 11.43 -0.40 -2.17
C SER A 103 11.23 -1.72 -2.93
N SER A 104 10.06 -2.34 -2.86
CA SER A 104 9.74 -3.53 -3.65
C SER A 104 9.89 -3.31 -5.17
N TYR A 105 9.62 -2.11 -5.65
CA TYR A 105 9.79 -1.74 -7.06
C TYR A 105 11.25 -1.53 -7.43
N THR A 106 12.02 -0.89 -6.54
CA THR A 106 13.40 -0.49 -6.83
C THR A 106 14.33 -1.69 -6.97
N GLN A 107 14.01 -2.81 -6.37
CA GLN A 107 14.76 -4.07 -6.54
C GLN A 107 14.80 -4.54 -8.00
N LYS A 108 13.85 -4.11 -8.82
CA LYS A 108 13.76 -4.40 -10.26
C LYS A 108 14.12 -3.19 -11.13
N GLY A 109 14.82 -2.21 -10.59
CA GLY A 109 15.27 -1.05 -11.35
C GLY A 109 14.19 -0.03 -11.65
N ILE A 110 13.08 -0.02 -10.91
CA ILE A 110 12.00 0.95 -11.08
C ILE A 110 12.09 2.01 -9.98
N SER A 111 12.18 3.27 -10.33
CA SER A 111 12.05 4.39 -9.39
C SER A 111 10.62 4.57 -8.91
N VAL A 112 10.46 5.14 -7.72
CA VAL A 112 9.13 5.39 -7.11
C VAL A 112 9.04 6.82 -6.63
N LEU A 113 7.98 7.53 -7.00
CA LEU A 113 7.61 8.84 -6.45
C LEU A 113 6.24 8.72 -5.79
N ALA A 114 6.21 8.75 -4.46
CA ALA A 114 5.00 8.53 -3.67
C ALA A 114 4.55 9.84 -3.01
N MET A 115 3.42 10.39 -3.48
CA MET A 115 2.88 11.67 -3.04
C MET A 115 2.08 11.54 -1.74
N ASP A 116 2.26 12.49 -0.82
CA ASP A 116 1.37 12.72 0.32
C ASP A 116 0.26 13.71 -0.06
N CYS A 117 -1.01 13.28 0.02
CA CYS A 117 -2.15 14.14 -0.22
C CYS A 117 -2.28 15.21 0.87
N ARG A 118 -2.63 16.45 0.45
CA ARG A 118 -2.81 17.57 1.38
C ARG A 118 -3.88 17.29 2.45
N GLY A 119 -3.59 17.72 3.68
CA GLY A 119 -4.53 17.65 4.80
C GLY A 119 -4.85 16.24 5.31
N GLN A 120 -4.05 15.23 4.94
CA GLN A 120 -4.19 13.84 5.42
C GLN A 120 -3.05 13.42 6.35
N GLY A 121 -2.73 12.13 6.41
CA GLY A 121 -1.76 11.60 7.38
C GLY A 121 -0.28 11.88 7.08
N GLY A 122 0.04 12.45 5.90
CA GLY A 122 1.41 12.72 5.47
C GLY A 122 1.92 14.11 5.88
N ARG A 123 3.01 14.55 5.21
CA ARG A 123 3.68 15.85 5.49
C ARG A 123 3.02 17.04 4.77
N THR A 124 2.19 16.80 3.77
CA THR A 124 1.53 17.87 3.00
C THR A 124 0.37 18.46 3.78
N LEU A 125 0.51 19.72 4.19
CA LEU A 125 -0.54 20.44 4.91
C LEU A 125 -1.52 21.10 3.94
N ASP A 126 -2.81 21.15 4.29
CA ASP A 126 -3.77 22.00 3.61
C ASP A 126 -3.73 23.41 4.22
N LYS A 127 -3.72 24.43 3.37
CA LYS A 127 -3.74 25.84 3.79
C LYS A 127 -5.13 26.35 4.12
N GLY A 128 -6.16 25.52 3.92
CA GLY A 128 -7.56 25.93 4.10
C GLY A 128 -8.10 26.73 2.92
N GLY A 129 -9.06 27.62 3.22
CA GLY A 129 -9.71 28.47 2.21
C GLY A 129 -10.85 27.78 1.47
N SER A 130 -11.27 26.57 1.86
CA SER A 130 -12.46 25.90 1.33
C SER A 130 -13.69 26.21 2.14
N ILE A 131 -14.81 26.51 1.49
CA ILE A 131 -16.09 26.81 2.13
C ILE A 131 -16.91 25.52 2.23
N GLY A 132 -17.28 25.13 3.45
CA GLY A 132 -18.11 23.97 3.70
C GLY A 132 -17.93 23.39 5.10
N PRO A 133 -18.62 22.28 5.39
CA PRO A 133 -18.47 21.58 6.66
C PRO A 133 -17.05 21.05 6.85
N THR A 134 -16.55 21.16 8.08
CA THR A 134 -15.19 20.68 8.45
C THR A 134 -15.23 19.49 9.40
N VAL A 135 -16.40 18.95 9.70
CA VAL A 135 -16.61 17.95 10.75
C VAL A 135 -16.22 16.55 10.30
N CYS A 136 -16.45 16.20 9.05
CA CYS A 136 -16.19 14.87 8.50
C CYS A 136 -15.51 14.90 7.14
N GLY A 137 -14.19 14.78 7.18
CA GLY A 137 -13.37 14.39 6.04
C GLY A 137 -13.37 15.33 4.84
N HIS A 138 -12.58 14.95 3.87
CA HIS A 138 -12.28 15.75 2.69
C HIS A 138 -13.47 15.87 1.71
N LEU A 139 -14.36 14.86 1.68
CA LEU A 139 -15.40 14.78 0.65
C LEU A 139 -16.39 15.95 0.68
N ILE A 140 -16.61 16.53 1.84
CA ILE A 140 -17.52 17.69 2.00
C ILE A 140 -16.78 19.02 2.20
N ASN A 141 -15.46 19.01 2.23
CA ASN A 141 -14.64 20.21 2.37
C ASN A 141 -14.63 21.02 1.07
N GLY A 142 -15.24 22.20 1.10
CA GLY A 142 -15.46 23.04 -0.08
C GLY A 142 -16.80 22.83 -0.79
N LEU A 143 -17.63 21.86 -0.34
CA LEU A 143 -18.85 21.45 -1.02
C LEU A 143 -19.91 22.57 -1.15
N LEU A 144 -19.97 23.50 -0.19
CA LEU A 144 -20.94 24.62 -0.19
C LEU A 144 -20.43 25.85 -0.96
N GLY A 145 -19.13 25.93 -1.24
CA GLY A 145 -18.52 26.97 -2.06
C GLY A 145 -18.55 26.65 -3.56
N ASP A 146 -17.72 27.36 -4.32
CA ASP A 146 -17.48 27.03 -5.71
C ASP A 146 -16.68 25.73 -5.82
N MET A 147 -16.98 24.90 -6.83
CA MET A 147 -16.28 23.63 -7.01
C MET A 147 -14.76 23.78 -7.21
N GLU A 148 -14.32 24.95 -7.70
CA GLU A 148 -12.89 25.28 -7.85
C GLU A 148 -12.12 25.27 -6.51
N ASP A 149 -12.83 25.53 -5.40
CA ASP A 149 -12.26 25.58 -4.04
C ASP A 149 -12.34 24.23 -3.32
N HIS A 150 -13.01 23.26 -3.91
CA HIS A 150 -13.18 21.94 -3.31
C HIS A 150 -11.82 21.25 -3.12
N ILE A 151 -11.61 20.65 -1.95
CA ILE A 151 -10.30 20.05 -1.59
C ILE A 151 -9.81 19.01 -2.61
N TYR A 152 -10.72 18.19 -3.18
CA TYR A 152 -10.32 17.21 -4.19
C TYR A 152 -9.98 17.84 -5.55
N VAL A 153 -10.49 19.01 -5.88
CA VAL A 153 -10.01 19.75 -7.06
C VAL A 153 -8.54 20.14 -6.85
N LYS A 154 -8.19 20.63 -5.65
CA LYS A 154 -6.81 20.96 -5.29
C LYS A 154 -5.91 19.71 -5.28
N ILE A 155 -6.38 18.58 -4.72
CA ILE A 155 -5.63 17.31 -4.72
C ILE A 155 -5.42 16.80 -6.15
N PHE A 156 -6.39 16.93 -7.04
CA PHE A 156 -6.26 16.50 -8.43
C PHE A 156 -5.26 17.38 -9.20
N LEU A 157 -5.19 18.68 -8.87
CA LEU A 157 -4.14 19.55 -9.41
C LEU A 157 -2.75 19.20 -8.85
N ASP A 158 -2.62 18.84 -7.58
CA ASP A 158 -1.36 18.30 -7.03
C ASP A 158 -0.97 16.99 -7.72
N THR A 159 -1.96 16.16 -8.04
CA THR A 159 -1.76 14.89 -8.78
C THR A 159 -1.28 15.15 -10.22
N TYR A 160 -1.77 16.22 -10.86
CA TYR A 160 -1.25 16.67 -12.14
C TYR A 160 0.21 17.10 -12.01
N LEU A 161 0.51 17.95 -11.04
CA LEU A 161 1.84 18.49 -10.83
C LEU A 161 2.89 17.43 -10.46
N VAL A 162 2.53 16.37 -9.74
CA VAL A 162 3.51 15.32 -9.41
C VAL A 162 4.04 14.58 -10.64
N TYR A 163 3.26 14.50 -11.73
CA TYR A 163 3.76 14.01 -13.02
C TYR A 163 4.72 14.99 -13.66
N GLU A 164 4.42 16.29 -13.62
CA GLU A 164 5.35 17.31 -14.13
C GLU A 164 6.67 17.30 -13.34
N VAL A 165 6.60 17.16 -12.01
CA VAL A 165 7.79 16.94 -11.15
C VAL A 165 8.58 15.71 -11.60
N ALA A 166 7.91 14.61 -11.92
CA ALA A 166 8.57 13.38 -12.35
C ALA A 166 9.40 13.56 -13.63
N LYS A 167 8.97 14.42 -14.53
CA LYS A 167 9.69 14.76 -15.77
C LYS A 167 10.94 15.62 -15.53
N GLU A 168 10.95 16.40 -14.46
CA GLU A 168 12.10 17.23 -14.09
C GLU A 168 13.19 16.44 -13.32
N LEU A 169 12.92 15.16 -12.95
CA LEU A 169 13.89 14.33 -12.26
C LEU A 169 14.94 13.78 -13.23
N GLU A 170 16.20 14.03 -12.91
CA GLU A 170 17.33 13.40 -13.60
C GLU A 170 17.23 11.86 -13.48
N ASP A 171 17.73 11.13 -14.45
CA ASP A 171 17.77 9.66 -14.51
C ASP A 171 16.39 8.96 -14.58
N ILE A 172 15.33 9.66 -14.92
CA ILE A 172 14.03 9.06 -15.23
C ILE A 172 13.84 8.94 -16.74
N ASP A 173 13.31 7.79 -17.15
CA ASP A 173 12.86 7.57 -18.51
C ASP A 173 11.43 8.12 -18.66
N GLU A 174 11.31 9.29 -19.27
CA GLU A 174 10.03 9.99 -19.43
C GLU A 174 9.01 9.18 -20.25
N ASP A 175 9.46 8.27 -21.12
CA ASP A 175 8.60 7.37 -21.89
C ASP A 175 8.05 6.20 -21.05
N ARG A 176 8.58 5.98 -19.85
CA ARG A 176 8.19 4.91 -18.95
C ARG A 176 7.76 5.41 -17.56
N ILE A 177 6.88 6.43 -17.56
CA ILE A 177 6.20 6.90 -16.34
C ILE A 177 4.86 6.18 -16.22
N TYR A 178 4.61 5.58 -15.07
CA TYR A 178 3.46 4.76 -14.72
C TYR A 178 2.76 5.31 -13.49
N ALA A 179 1.52 4.88 -13.22
CA ALA A 179 0.83 5.24 -11.99
C ALA A 179 0.18 4.02 -11.33
N SER A 180 0.10 4.05 -10.00
CA SER A 180 -0.49 2.95 -9.24
C SER A 180 -1.09 3.41 -7.93
N GLY A 181 -2.16 2.74 -7.51
CA GLY A 181 -2.76 2.95 -6.21
C GLY A 181 -3.95 2.06 -5.92
N SER A 182 -4.41 2.14 -4.69
CA SER A 182 -5.64 1.48 -4.21
C SER A 182 -6.55 2.50 -3.54
N SER A 183 -7.87 2.30 -3.62
CA SER A 183 -8.86 3.19 -3.04
C SER A 183 -8.70 4.62 -3.59
N GLN A 184 -8.52 5.64 -2.73
CA GLN A 184 -8.17 7.00 -3.16
C GLN A 184 -6.96 7.01 -4.11
N GLY A 185 -5.94 6.19 -3.82
CA GLY A 185 -4.76 6.11 -4.68
C GLY A 185 -5.09 5.63 -6.09
N ALA A 186 -6.02 4.69 -6.24
CA ALA A 186 -6.49 4.27 -7.56
C ALA A 186 -7.28 5.39 -8.26
N ALA A 187 -8.08 6.15 -7.51
CA ALA A 187 -8.77 7.32 -8.03
C ALA A 187 -7.79 8.38 -8.55
N LEU A 188 -6.74 8.68 -7.79
CA LEU A 188 -5.70 9.64 -8.21
C LEU A 188 -4.89 9.13 -9.41
N ALA A 189 -4.62 7.82 -9.50
CA ALA A 189 -3.96 7.23 -10.68
C ALA A 189 -4.84 7.37 -11.93
N ILE A 190 -6.18 7.22 -11.82
CA ILE A 190 -7.13 7.48 -12.90
C ILE A 190 -7.05 8.94 -13.35
N VAL A 191 -7.11 9.89 -12.40
CA VAL A 191 -7.02 11.32 -12.69
C VAL A 191 -5.70 11.65 -13.37
N CYS A 192 -4.58 11.20 -12.81
CA CYS A 192 -3.25 11.42 -13.36
C CYS A 192 -3.16 10.95 -14.82
N ALA A 193 -3.54 9.70 -15.10
CA ALA A 193 -3.49 9.13 -16.45
C ALA A 193 -4.55 9.69 -17.40
N SER A 194 -5.63 10.26 -16.88
CA SER A 194 -6.61 10.97 -17.72
C SER A 194 -6.13 12.34 -18.16
N LEU A 195 -5.38 13.04 -17.30
CA LEU A 195 -4.85 14.38 -17.55
C LEU A 195 -3.52 14.34 -18.30
N HIS A 196 -2.72 13.29 -18.12
CA HIS A 196 -1.44 13.05 -18.83
C HIS A 196 -1.55 11.84 -19.74
N LYS A 197 -1.70 12.08 -21.03
CA LYS A 197 -1.90 11.04 -22.06
C LYS A 197 -0.64 10.22 -22.33
N GLU A 198 0.49 10.69 -21.88
CA GLU A 198 1.82 10.10 -22.00
C GLU A 198 2.02 8.92 -21.03
N ILE A 199 1.26 8.86 -19.94
CA ILE A 199 1.31 7.72 -19.02
C ILE A 199 0.97 6.44 -19.77
N LYS A 200 1.88 5.44 -19.72
CA LYS A 200 1.76 4.20 -20.52
C LYS A 200 0.99 3.10 -19.81
N LYS A 201 1.10 3.00 -18.49
CA LYS A 201 0.51 1.91 -17.71
C LYS A 201 0.00 2.39 -16.36
N ILE A 202 -1.15 1.87 -15.95
CA ILE A 202 -1.70 2.11 -14.61
C ILE A 202 -2.20 0.83 -13.95
N ALA A 203 -2.00 0.74 -12.64
CA ALA A 203 -2.50 -0.37 -11.84
C ALA A 203 -3.47 0.13 -10.77
N LEU A 204 -4.70 -0.35 -10.82
CA LEU A 204 -5.83 0.15 -10.04
C LEU A 204 -6.42 -0.96 -9.17
N LEU A 205 -6.67 -0.69 -7.90
CA LEU A 205 -7.36 -1.62 -7.00
C LEU A 205 -8.49 -0.90 -6.26
N TYR A 206 -9.73 -1.39 -6.37
CA TYR A 206 -10.96 -0.88 -5.75
C TYR A 206 -11.03 0.66 -5.66
N PRO A 207 -11.12 1.41 -6.81
CA PRO A 207 -11.13 2.87 -6.78
C PRO A 207 -12.22 3.47 -5.91
N PHE A 208 -11.84 4.48 -5.13
CA PHE A 208 -12.69 5.39 -4.37
C PHE A 208 -13.03 6.63 -5.20
N LEU A 209 -13.80 7.58 -4.68
CA LEU A 209 -14.18 8.85 -5.32
C LEU A 209 -15.00 8.69 -6.62
N SER A 210 -15.95 7.78 -6.62
CA SER A 210 -16.81 7.56 -7.78
C SER A 210 -18.24 7.28 -7.39
N ASP A 211 -19.18 7.68 -8.25
CA ASP A 211 -20.62 7.47 -8.18
C ASP A 211 -21.21 7.70 -6.78
N TYR A 212 -21.00 8.90 -6.26
CA TYR A 212 -21.39 9.29 -4.90
C TYR A 212 -22.87 9.08 -4.63
N LYS A 213 -23.73 9.30 -5.64
CA LYS A 213 -25.19 9.05 -5.51
C LYS A 213 -25.47 7.57 -5.30
N LYS A 214 -24.81 6.67 -6.09
CA LYS A 214 -24.97 5.23 -5.93
C LYS A 214 -24.45 4.73 -4.57
N VAL A 215 -23.32 5.25 -4.11
CA VAL A 215 -22.79 4.95 -2.77
C VAL A 215 -23.79 5.33 -1.69
N PHE A 216 -24.38 6.52 -1.78
CA PHE A 216 -25.38 7.02 -0.84
C PHE A 216 -26.67 6.17 -0.87
N GLU A 217 -27.20 5.85 -2.06
CA GLU A 217 -28.37 4.99 -2.26
C GLU A 217 -28.17 3.56 -1.73
N LEU A 218 -26.93 3.03 -1.83
CA LEU A 218 -26.57 1.70 -1.33
C LEU A 218 -26.23 1.69 0.17
N GLU A 219 -26.29 2.83 0.85
CA GLU A 219 -25.93 2.99 2.26
C GLU A 219 -24.47 2.55 2.58
N TYR A 220 -23.54 2.80 1.65
CA TYR A 220 -22.10 2.60 1.83
C TYR A 220 -21.39 3.89 2.28
N ASP A 221 -22.10 4.78 2.90
CA ASP A 221 -21.70 6.11 3.32
C ASP A 221 -21.03 6.12 4.70
N GLU A 222 -20.28 5.09 4.99
CA GLU A 222 -19.43 4.99 6.18
C GLU A 222 -17.96 5.24 5.82
N ILE A 223 -17.12 5.49 6.82
CA ILE A 223 -15.66 5.67 6.70
C ILE A 223 -15.34 6.77 5.66
N ALA A 224 -14.88 6.39 4.48
CA ALA A 224 -14.43 7.31 3.45
C ALA A 224 -15.56 8.17 2.84
N TYR A 225 -16.78 7.68 2.84
CA TYR A 225 -17.98 8.37 2.36
C TYR A 225 -18.86 8.96 3.47
N GLU A 226 -18.48 8.85 4.72
CA GLU A 226 -19.26 9.33 5.89
C GLU A 226 -19.68 10.79 5.75
N GLY A 227 -18.86 11.62 5.09
CA GLY A 227 -19.20 13.02 4.83
C GLY A 227 -20.52 13.23 4.11
N LEU A 228 -20.95 12.32 3.24
CA LEU A 228 -22.25 12.41 2.53
C LEU A 228 -23.42 12.27 3.51
N ARG A 229 -23.35 11.29 4.42
CA ARG A 229 -24.37 11.11 5.46
C ARG A 229 -24.40 12.30 6.43
N TYR A 230 -23.22 12.80 6.79
CA TYR A 230 -23.11 13.97 7.65
C TYR A 230 -23.76 15.21 7.01
N TYR A 231 -23.47 15.43 5.72
CA TYR A 231 -24.11 16.51 4.97
C TYR A 231 -25.63 16.36 4.96
N SER A 232 -26.15 15.22 4.53
CA SER A 232 -27.59 14.94 4.48
C SER A 232 -28.29 15.16 5.83
N ARG A 233 -27.67 14.62 6.91
CA ARG A 233 -28.30 14.68 8.24
C ARG A 233 -28.35 16.11 8.83
N TRP A 234 -27.28 16.88 8.66
CA TRP A 234 -27.09 18.13 9.40
C TRP A 234 -27.25 19.39 8.54
N PHE A 235 -27.03 19.31 7.26
CA PHE A 235 -27.07 20.46 6.36
C PHE A 235 -28.18 20.39 5.33
N ASP A 236 -28.74 19.20 5.07
CA ASP A 236 -29.89 19.00 4.17
C ASP A 236 -30.82 17.88 4.68
N PRO A 237 -31.40 18.02 5.89
CA PRO A 237 -32.21 16.96 6.51
C PRO A 237 -33.49 16.62 5.76
N THR A 238 -33.99 17.52 4.91
CA THR A 238 -35.15 17.29 4.04
C THR A 238 -34.77 16.67 2.69
N GLY A 239 -33.47 16.66 2.33
CA GLY A 239 -32.98 16.12 1.06
C GLY A 239 -33.25 16.99 -0.16
N GLU A 240 -33.63 18.26 0.02
CA GLU A 240 -34.03 19.17 -1.08
C GLU A 240 -32.84 19.56 -1.99
N ASN A 241 -31.62 19.45 -1.50
CA ASN A 241 -30.41 19.85 -2.21
C ASN A 241 -29.51 18.66 -2.59
N LEU A 242 -29.85 17.44 -2.22
CA LEU A 242 -29.01 16.26 -2.47
C LEU A 242 -28.63 16.09 -3.95
N ASP A 243 -29.58 16.25 -4.88
CA ASP A 243 -29.28 16.12 -6.31
C ASP A 243 -28.29 17.19 -6.77
N LYS A 244 -28.42 18.45 -6.31
CA LYS A 244 -27.49 19.54 -6.62
C LYS A 244 -26.06 19.23 -6.09
N ILE A 245 -25.98 18.59 -4.92
CA ILE A 245 -24.71 18.18 -4.33
C ILE A 245 -24.07 17.06 -5.14
N PHE A 246 -24.84 16.08 -5.57
CA PHE A 246 -24.32 15.02 -6.44
C PHE A 246 -23.89 15.57 -7.81
N ASP A 247 -24.61 16.54 -8.37
CA ASP A 247 -24.20 17.24 -9.59
C ASP A 247 -22.85 17.97 -9.41
N LYS A 248 -22.64 18.62 -8.25
CA LYS A 248 -21.34 19.22 -7.91
C LYS A 248 -20.25 18.16 -7.78
N LEU A 249 -20.49 17.08 -7.04
CA LEU A 249 -19.53 16.01 -6.84
C LEU A 249 -19.19 15.29 -8.17
N ALA A 250 -20.02 15.39 -9.19
CA ALA A 250 -19.72 14.83 -10.51
C ALA A 250 -18.44 15.43 -11.15
N TYR A 251 -18.02 16.64 -10.76
CA TYR A 251 -16.77 17.23 -11.23
C TYR A 251 -15.52 16.56 -10.67
N ILE A 252 -15.64 15.87 -9.53
CA ILE A 252 -14.56 15.10 -8.90
C ILE A 252 -14.83 13.58 -8.92
N ASP A 253 -15.87 13.14 -9.63
CA ASP A 253 -16.14 11.72 -9.84
C ASP A 253 -15.18 11.12 -10.85
N VAL A 254 -14.31 10.20 -10.37
CA VAL A 254 -13.26 9.62 -11.22
C VAL A 254 -13.79 8.74 -12.34
N SER A 255 -15.04 8.30 -12.29
CA SER A 255 -15.69 7.64 -13.41
C SER A 255 -15.81 8.56 -14.64
N ASN A 256 -15.87 9.88 -14.45
CA ASN A 256 -15.88 10.86 -15.51
C ASN A 256 -14.51 11.14 -16.13
N PHE A 257 -13.42 10.77 -15.44
CA PHE A 257 -12.05 10.80 -15.95
C PHE A 257 -11.69 9.49 -16.68
N ALA A 258 -12.26 8.37 -16.26
CA ALA A 258 -11.83 7.04 -16.69
C ALA A 258 -11.86 6.84 -18.22
N GLY A 259 -12.79 7.46 -18.93
CA GLY A 259 -12.84 7.44 -20.41
C GLY A 259 -11.71 8.21 -21.09
N GLY A 260 -11.00 9.05 -20.36
CA GLY A 260 -9.85 9.81 -20.85
C GLY A 260 -8.52 9.06 -20.76
N ILE A 261 -8.46 7.86 -20.22
CA ILE A 261 -7.23 7.08 -20.04
C ILE A 261 -6.80 6.47 -21.38
N ASN A 262 -5.52 6.70 -21.76
CA ASN A 262 -4.88 6.07 -22.91
C ASN A 262 -3.96 4.91 -22.51
N ALA A 263 -3.59 4.85 -21.23
CA ALA A 263 -2.68 3.85 -20.68
C ALA A 263 -3.26 2.42 -20.73
N ASP A 264 -2.39 1.42 -20.80
CA ASP A 264 -2.76 0.04 -20.46
C ASP A 264 -3.13 -0.07 -18.99
N VAL A 265 -4.17 -0.82 -18.66
CA VAL A 265 -4.74 -0.89 -17.31
C VAL A 265 -4.78 -2.31 -16.79
N ILE A 266 -4.25 -2.56 -15.58
CA ILE A 266 -4.70 -3.67 -14.76
C ILE A 266 -5.63 -3.16 -13.67
N TYR A 267 -6.75 -3.84 -13.50
CA TYR A 267 -7.83 -3.39 -12.63
C TYR A 267 -8.27 -4.51 -11.69
N GLY A 268 -8.23 -4.28 -10.39
CA GLY A 268 -8.69 -5.22 -9.37
C GLY A 268 -10.04 -4.81 -8.77
N ILE A 269 -10.99 -5.74 -8.70
CA ILE A 269 -12.28 -5.59 -8.02
C ILE A 269 -12.36 -6.56 -6.85
N SER A 270 -12.64 -6.04 -5.65
CA SER A 270 -12.96 -6.82 -4.46
C SER A 270 -14.47 -7.05 -4.36
N LEU A 271 -14.92 -8.31 -4.45
CA LEU A 271 -16.35 -8.63 -4.55
C LEU A 271 -17.11 -8.60 -3.20
N ALA A 272 -16.39 -8.53 -2.08
CA ALA A 272 -16.95 -8.42 -0.73
C ALA A 272 -16.63 -7.07 -0.06
N ASP A 273 -16.18 -6.07 -0.83
CA ASP A 273 -15.79 -4.76 -0.33
C ASP A 273 -16.99 -4.01 0.29
N GLN A 274 -16.82 -3.58 1.54
CA GLN A 274 -17.82 -2.86 2.31
C GLN A 274 -17.54 -1.35 2.43
N VAL A 275 -16.46 -0.88 1.82
CA VAL A 275 -16.04 0.54 1.78
C VAL A 275 -16.23 1.11 0.39
N CYS A 276 -15.62 0.49 -0.62
CA CYS A 276 -15.79 0.87 -2.03
C CYS A 276 -16.74 -0.15 -2.70
N PRO A 277 -18.03 0.18 -2.92
CA PRO A 277 -19.00 -0.82 -3.38
C PRO A 277 -18.59 -1.51 -4.69
N PRO A 278 -18.65 -2.85 -4.80
CA PRO A 278 -18.27 -3.56 -6.02
C PRO A 278 -19.02 -3.10 -7.27
N LEU A 279 -20.29 -2.69 -7.14
CA LEU A 279 -21.05 -2.10 -8.23
C LEU A 279 -20.44 -0.80 -8.77
N VAL A 280 -19.95 0.04 -7.85
CA VAL A 280 -19.29 1.30 -8.20
C VAL A 280 -17.93 1.04 -8.83
N GLN A 281 -17.15 0.11 -8.28
CA GLN A 281 -15.89 -0.33 -8.88
C GLN A 281 -16.10 -0.84 -10.31
N ALA A 282 -17.15 -1.63 -10.56
CA ALA A 282 -17.49 -2.15 -11.89
C ALA A 282 -17.94 -1.03 -12.84
N SER A 283 -18.67 -0.03 -12.36
CA SER A 283 -19.10 1.12 -13.18
C SER A 283 -17.91 1.95 -13.66
N VAL A 284 -16.90 2.19 -12.81
CA VAL A 284 -15.63 2.84 -13.20
C VAL A 284 -14.88 2.02 -14.25
N TYR A 285 -14.73 0.71 -14.02
CA TYR A 285 -14.08 -0.17 -14.98
C TYR A 285 -14.71 -0.10 -16.38
N LYS A 286 -16.04 -0.01 -16.46
CA LYS A 286 -16.75 0.12 -17.74
C LYS A 286 -16.39 1.39 -18.52
N GLN A 287 -16.12 2.49 -17.83
CA GLN A 287 -15.79 3.77 -18.48
C GLN A 287 -14.39 3.77 -19.11
N ILE A 288 -13.49 2.91 -18.70
CA ILE A 288 -12.14 2.80 -19.27
C ILE A 288 -12.27 2.23 -20.67
N SER A 289 -11.79 2.95 -21.69
CA SER A 289 -11.86 2.55 -23.10
C SER A 289 -10.55 1.95 -23.64
N SER A 290 -9.42 2.25 -22.98
CA SER A 290 -8.11 1.72 -23.35
C SER A 290 -7.99 0.21 -23.04
N ASN A 291 -6.87 -0.39 -23.46
CA ASN A 291 -6.58 -1.79 -23.18
C ASN A 291 -6.58 -2.03 -21.64
N LYS A 292 -7.38 -3.00 -21.20
CA LYS A 292 -7.58 -3.25 -19.78
C LYS A 292 -7.74 -4.71 -19.44
N LYS A 293 -7.10 -5.13 -18.36
CA LYS A 293 -7.21 -6.49 -17.81
C LYS A 293 -7.83 -6.46 -16.42
N LEU A 294 -8.92 -7.23 -16.26
CA LEU A 294 -9.65 -7.33 -14.99
C LEU A 294 -9.18 -8.51 -14.15
N TYR A 295 -8.99 -8.25 -12.86
CA TYR A 295 -8.84 -9.26 -11.81
C TYR A 295 -9.96 -9.11 -10.79
N THR A 296 -10.62 -10.21 -10.43
CA THR A 296 -11.69 -10.20 -9.42
C THR A 296 -11.31 -11.07 -8.23
N PHE A 297 -11.55 -10.55 -7.04
CA PHE A 297 -11.14 -11.18 -5.79
C PHE A 297 -12.38 -11.53 -4.97
N LYS A 298 -12.81 -12.81 -5.10
CA LYS A 298 -13.94 -13.34 -4.35
C LYS A 298 -13.55 -13.51 -2.87
N GLY A 299 -14.42 -13.05 -1.97
CA GLY A 299 -14.20 -13.15 -0.52
C GLY A 299 -13.25 -12.10 0.07
N PHE A 300 -12.61 -11.28 -0.78
CA PHE A 300 -11.84 -10.13 -0.32
C PHE A 300 -12.73 -8.89 -0.17
N GLY A 301 -12.55 -8.19 0.93
CA GLY A 301 -13.17 -6.91 1.21
C GLY A 301 -12.25 -5.73 0.88
N TYR A 302 -12.29 -4.71 1.75
CA TYR A 302 -11.38 -3.57 1.68
C TYR A 302 -10.10 -3.89 2.46
N GLU A 303 -9.20 -4.57 1.81
CA GLU A 303 -7.98 -5.08 2.42
C GLU A 303 -6.83 -5.22 1.42
N LYS A 304 -5.61 -5.43 1.92
CA LYS A 304 -4.45 -5.66 1.08
C LYS A 304 -4.56 -7.01 0.35
N ILE A 305 -4.45 -6.98 -0.97
CA ILE A 305 -4.55 -8.17 -1.82
C ILE A 305 -3.17 -8.50 -2.40
N CYS A 306 -2.42 -9.36 -1.70
CA CYS A 306 -1.06 -9.73 -2.10
C CYS A 306 -0.98 -10.32 -3.52
N SER A 307 -2.00 -11.09 -3.94
CA SER A 307 -2.05 -11.66 -5.29
C SER A 307 -2.24 -10.60 -6.39
N MET A 308 -2.78 -9.42 -6.08
CA MET A 308 -2.77 -8.28 -7.00
C MET A 308 -1.38 -7.62 -7.03
N GLU A 309 -0.72 -7.50 -5.88
CA GLU A 309 0.64 -6.95 -5.80
C GLU A 309 1.63 -7.76 -6.63
N ASP A 310 1.50 -9.10 -6.67
CA ASP A 310 2.33 -9.98 -7.50
C ASP A 310 2.17 -9.73 -9.02
N LYS A 311 1.12 -9.03 -9.46
CA LYS A 311 0.92 -8.67 -10.88
C LYS A 311 1.60 -7.35 -11.26
N LEU A 312 1.96 -6.51 -10.30
CA LEU A 312 2.39 -5.14 -10.56
C LEU A 312 3.73 -5.09 -11.32
N ILE A 313 4.77 -5.77 -10.80
CA ILE A 313 6.10 -5.71 -11.41
C ILE A 313 6.11 -6.32 -12.82
N PRO A 314 5.57 -7.54 -13.06
CA PRO A 314 5.47 -8.10 -14.41
C PRO A 314 4.70 -7.20 -15.37
N PHE A 315 3.63 -6.56 -14.91
CA PHE A 315 2.85 -5.64 -15.72
C PHE A 315 3.64 -4.40 -16.14
N PHE A 316 4.31 -3.76 -15.20
CA PHE A 316 5.04 -2.53 -15.51
C PHE A 316 6.27 -2.76 -16.38
N LEU A 317 6.97 -3.87 -16.23
CA LEU A 317 8.20 -4.17 -16.98
C LEU A 317 7.99 -5.05 -18.22
N GLU A 318 6.80 -5.59 -18.44
CA GLU A 318 6.50 -6.53 -19.56
C GLU A 318 7.41 -7.76 -19.61
N ASP A 319 7.96 -8.16 -18.47
CA ASP A 319 8.94 -9.23 -18.41
C ASP A 319 8.48 -10.33 -17.45
N GLU A 320 8.07 -11.47 -18.02
CA GLU A 320 7.70 -12.66 -17.25
C GLU A 320 8.93 -13.34 -16.63
N SER A 321 10.15 -13.07 -17.12
CA SER A 321 11.41 -13.63 -16.59
C SER A 321 11.81 -13.04 -15.24
N LEU A 322 11.16 -11.97 -14.80
CA LEU A 322 11.39 -11.30 -13.51
C LEU A 322 11.13 -12.17 -12.27
N ASN A 323 10.57 -13.37 -12.45
CA ASN A 323 10.42 -14.35 -11.38
C ASN A 323 11.62 -15.32 -11.26
N SER A 324 12.68 -15.13 -12.02
CA SER A 324 13.87 -16.03 -12.00
C SER A 324 14.56 -16.12 -10.62
N ASP A 325 14.39 -15.10 -9.78
CA ASP A 325 14.89 -15.06 -8.41
C ASP A 325 13.92 -15.68 -7.39
N TYR A 326 12.67 -16.00 -7.80
CA TYR A 326 11.69 -16.70 -6.97
C TYR A 326 11.60 -18.18 -7.36
N LEU A 327 11.93 -19.05 -6.42
CA LEU A 327 11.96 -20.50 -6.57
C LEU A 327 10.88 -21.11 -5.66
N PRO A 328 9.70 -21.44 -6.18
CA PRO A 328 8.63 -22.06 -5.41
C PRO A 328 8.89 -23.57 -5.20
N ASN A 329 8.37 -24.10 -4.10
CA ASN A 329 8.30 -25.53 -3.80
C ASN A 329 9.66 -26.29 -3.86
N ILE A 330 10.74 -25.62 -3.48
CA ILE A 330 12.07 -26.27 -3.42
C ILE A 330 12.12 -27.23 -2.24
N GLU A 331 12.43 -28.47 -2.52
CA GLU A 331 12.67 -29.48 -1.48
C GLU A 331 14.11 -29.36 -0.96
N ILE A 332 14.24 -29.21 0.35
CA ILE A 332 15.55 -29.23 1.01
C ILE A 332 15.94 -30.69 1.20
N GLU A 333 16.96 -31.11 0.44
CA GLU A 333 17.51 -32.45 0.51
C GLU A 333 17.85 -32.84 1.96
N ASN A 334 17.52 -34.06 2.33
CA ASN A 334 17.75 -34.68 3.66
C ASN A 334 16.85 -34.18 4.81
N LEU A 335 15.97 -33.19 4.61
CA LEU A 335 15.06 -32.69 5.64
C LEU A 335 13.59 -33.02 5.40
N ASN A 336 13.24 -33.45 4.17
CA ASN A 336 11.83 -33.62 3.74
C ASN A 336 10.98 -32.36 3.96
N ILE A 337 11.60 -31.19 3.82
CA ILE A 337 10.98 -29.87 3.99
C ILE A 337 10.91 -29.19 2.63
N LYS A 338 9.73 -28.66 2.30
CA LYS A 338 9.54 -27.81 1.11
C LYS A 338 9.44 -26.34 1.50
N VAL A 339 10.17 -25.51 0.78
CA VAL A 339 10.24 -24.05 1.00
C VAL A 339 10.04 -23.29 -0.29
N ASN A 340 9.56 -22.05 -0.18
CA ASN A 340 9.69 -21.05 -1.23
C ASN A 340 10.93 -20.21 -0.96
N ILE A 341 11.70 -19.91 -2.00
CA ILE A 341 12.94 -19.15 -1.88
C ILE A 341 12.85 -17.93 -2.79
N LEU A 342 13.18 -16.77 -2.26
CA LEU A 342 13.45 -15.56 -3.01
C LEU A 342 14.93 -15.20 -2.74
N ARG A 343 15.78 -15.22 -3.78
CA ARG A 343 17.22 -15.05 -3.61
C ARG A 343 17.85 -14.16 -4.68
N HIS A 344 18.99 -13.57 -4.31
CA HIS A 344 19.85 -12.87 -5.24
C HIS A 344 21.29 -13.41 -5.09
N MET A 345 21.99 -13.62 -6.20
CA MET A 345 23.35 -14.15 -6.14
C MET A 345 24.28 -13.24 -5.33
N GLY A 346 25.04 -13.84 -4.44
CA GLY A 346 26.03 -13.16 -3.60
C GLY A 346 25.55 -12.70 -2.23
N HIS A 347 24.28 -12.84 -1.88
CA HIS A 347 23.82 -12.55 -0.52
C HIS A 347 24.38 -13.55 0.48
N ARG A 348 24.80 -13.05 1.65
CA ARG A 348 25.28 -13.84 2.79
C ARG A 348 24.35 -13.79 3.99
N LYS A 349 23.28 -12.99 3.90
CA LYS A 349 22.23 -12.82 4.92
C LYS A 349 20.98 -13.57 4.51
N CYS A 350 20.24 -14.11 5.47
CA CYS A 350 18.98 -14.83 5.24
C CYS A 350 17.88 -14.33 6.17
N LEU A 351 16.69 -14.12 5.62
CA LEU A 351 15.44 -13.96 6.35
C LEU A 351 14.63 -15.26 6.24
N LEU A 352 14.39 -15.93 7.36
CA LEU A 352 13.47 -17.06 7.44
C LEU A 352 12.07 -16.55 7.83
N TYR A 353 11.11 -16.68 6.92
CA TYR A 353 9.72 -16.29 7.14
C TYR A 353 8.84 -17.50 7.48
N LEU A 354 8.22 -17.46 8.64
CA LEU A 354 7.39 -18.52 9.20
C LEU A 354 5.98 -17.97 9.50
N ASN A 355 5.02 -18.31 8.65
CA ASN A 355 3.62 -17.96 8.86
C ASN A 355 2.73 -19.18 8.57
N PRO A 356 1.83 -19.60 9.50
CA PRO A 356 1.02 -20.81 9.32
C PRO A 356 -0.08 -20.65 8.26
N SER A 357 -0.49 -19.42 7.98
CA SER A 357 -1.70 -19.11 7.19
C SER A 357 -1.41 -18.40 5.86
N ILE A 358 -0.24 -17.81 5.71
CA ILE A 358 0.08 -16.97 4.54
C ILE A 358 1.39 -17.44 3.91
N GLU A 359 1.31 -17.84 2.65
CA GLU A 359 2.51 -18.12 1.87
C GLU A 359 3.26 -16.84 1.52
N MET A 360 4.58 -16.95 1.40
CA MET A 360 5.43 -15.90 0.92
C MET A 360 5.00 -15.47 -0.49
N LYS A 361 4.64 -14.20 -0.65
CA LYS A 361 4.43 -13.56 -1.95
C LYS A 361 5.65 -12.75 -2.33
N SER A 362 6.12 -12.94 -3.55
CA SER A 362 7.40 -12.39 -4.00
C SER A 362 7.47 -10.86 -3.90
N PHE A 363 6.38 -10.16 -4.19
CA PHE A 363 6.34 -8.69 -4.16
C PHE A 363 6.66 -8.13 -2.77
N TYR A 364 6.00 -8.61 -1.72
CA TYR A 364 6.21 -8.15 -0.35
C TYR A 364 7.67 -8.35 0.10
N PHE A 365 8.26 -9.49 -0.24
CA PHE A 365 9.57 -9.89 0.26
C PHE A 365 10.74 -9.35 -0.57
N ARG A 366 10.50 -8.79 -1.77
CA ARG A 366 11.55 -8.18 -2.60
C ARG A 366 12.28 -7.04 -1.90
N ARG A 367 11.62 -6.32 -1.02
CA ARG A 367 12.22 -5.27 -0.20
C ARG A 367 13.34 -5.77 0.73
N PHE A 368 13.30 -7.03 1.16
CA PHE A 368 14.38 -7.62 1.97
C PHE A 368 15.62 -7.92 1.13
N LEU A 369 15.46 -8.19 -0.17
CA LEU A 369 16.60 -8.31 -1.08
C LEU A 369 17.41 -7.01 -1.17
N ASN A 370 16.74 -5.85 -1.06
CA ASN A 370 17.44 -4.54 -1.03
C ASN A 370 18.30 -4.34 0.22
N LEU A 371 18.00 -5.06 1.29
CA LEU A 371 18.76 -5.08 2.54
C LEU A 371 19.82 -6.20 2.57
N GLY A 372 19.99 -6.90 1.45
CA GLY A 372 20.98 -7.98 1.32
C GLY A 372 20.53 -9.34 1.87
N TYR A 373 19.23 -9.55 2.13
CA TYR A 373 18.70 -10.83 2.61
C TYR A 373 18.10 -11.67 1.49
N ASP A 374 18.51 -12.93 1.38
CA ASP A 374 17.70 -13.96 0.74
C ASP A 374 16.55 -14.35 1.66
N VAL A 375 15.38 -14.68 1.10
CA VAL A 375 14.20 -15.01 1.89
C VAL A 375 13.82 -16.46 1.68
N TYR A 376 13.60 -17.17 2.77
CA TYR A 376 13.06 -18.53 2.79
C TYR A 376 11.73 -18.54 3.54
N SER A 377 10.73 -19.25 3.02
CA SER A 377 9.49 -19.50 3.76
C SER A 377 9.06 -20.95 3.65
N LEU A 378 8.45 -21.47 4.71
CA LEU A 378 7.76 -22.76 4.67
C LEU A 378 6.50 -22.66 3.78
N ILE A 379 6.13 -23.77 3.16
CA ILE A 379 4.89 -23.88 2.39
C ILE A 379 3.73 -24.06 3.37
N CYS A 380 2.68 -23.25 3.24
CA CYS A 380 1.45 -23.38 4.05
C CYS A 380 0.77 -24.75 3.85
N ASN A 381 -0.10 -25.09 4.80
CA ASN A 381 -0.90 -26.34 4.80
C ASN A 381 -0.15 -27.65 5.12
N LYS A 382 1.03 -27.58 5.75
CA LYS A 382 1.69 -28.73 6.32
C LYS A 382 1.83 -28.56 7.84
N ASN A 383 1.65 -29.64 8.58
CA ASN A 383 1.88 -29.66 10.03
C ASN A 383 3.40 -29.71 10.29
N TYR A 384 3.99 -28.54 10.49
CA TYR A 384 5.37 -28.40 10.92
C TYR A 384 5.42 -28.29 12.45
N ASN A 385 6.38 -28.94 13.06
CA ASN A 385 6.64 -28.91 14.49
C ASN A 385 7.94 -28.18 14.83
N GLU A 386 8.26 -28.10 16.12
CA GLU A 386 9.48 -27.46 16.61
C GLU A 386 10.74 -28.07 15.99
N ASP A 387 10.82 -29.40 15.87
CA ASP A 387 11.98 -30.10 15.28
C ASP A 387 12.19 -29.72 13.81
N THR A 388 11.08 -29.54 13.07
CA THR A 388 11.13 -29.10 11.67
C THR A 388 11.78 -27.73 11.56
N ILE A 389 11.35 -26.79 12.42
CA ILE A 389 11.88 -25.42 12.42
C ILE A 389 13.35 -25.42 12.83
N ASP A 390 13.71 -26.17 13.89
CA ASP A 390 15.11 -26.24 14.35
C ASP A 390 16.05 -26.84 13.29
N ASN A 391 15.62 -27.89 12.60
CA ASN A 391 16.40 -28.49 11.51
C ASN A 391 16.57 -27.53 10.32
N LEU A 392 15.52 -26.79 9.95
CA LEU A 392 15.60 -25.77 8.90
C LEU A 392 16.54 -24.63 9.31
N VAL A 393 16.48 -24.16 10.54
CA VAL A 393 17.39 -23.13 11.06
C VAL A 393 18.84 -23.62 11.03
N LYS A 394 19.11 -24.84 11.46
CA LYS A 394 20.45 -25.44 11.38
C LYS A 394 20.97 -25.52 9.95
N TYR A 395 20.13 -25.93 8.98
CA TYR A 395 20.47 -25.94 7.56
C TYR A 395 20.86 -24.54 7.08
N LEU A 396 20.05 -23.51 7.41
CA LEU A 396 20.34 -22.14 7.01
C LEU A 396 21.60 -21.58 7.68
N CYS A 397 21.88 -21.94 8.95
CA CYS A 397 23.12 -21.58 9.63
C CYS A 397 24.37 -22.13 8.96
N ASN A 398 24.28 -23.26 8.25
CA ASN A 398 25.42 -23.79 7.47
C ASN A 398 25.64 -23.01 6.16
N LYS A 399 24.59 -22.37 5.64
CA LYS A 399 24.59 -21.71 4.33
C LYS A 399 24.83 -20.20 4.39
N TYR A 400 24.36 -19.53 5.43
CA TYR A 400 24.41 -18.08 5.59
C TYR A 400 25.23 -17.69 6.82
N ASP A 401 25.71 -16.45 6.85
CA ASP A 401 26.48 -15.91 7.99
C ASP A 401 25.58 -15.21 9.00
N ASP A 402 24.56 -14.51 8.50
CA ASP A 402 23.60 -13.78 9.32
C ASP A 402 22.18 -14.23 9.00
N ILE A 403 21.42 -14.59 10.03
CA ILE A 403 20.04 -15.04 9.91
C ILE A 403 19.13 -14.20 10.78
N VAL A 404 18.03 -13.74 10.18
CA VAL A 404 16.89 -13.16 10.88
C VAL A 404 15.71 -14.10 10.71
N ILE A 405 14.96 -14.34 11.79
CA ILE A 405 13.75 -15.17 11.74
C ILE A 405 12.55 -14.26 11.99
N MET A 406 11.61 -14.23 11.05
CA MET A 406 10.34 -13.55 11.17
C MET A 406 9.23 -14.59 11.30
N ALA A 407 8.57 -14.64 12.44
CA ALA A 407 7.62 -15.70 12.76
C ALA A 407 6.30 -15.17 13.35
N TYR A 408 5.22 -15.90 13.08
CA TYR A 408 3.85 -15.55 13.43
C TYR A 408 3.17 -16.67 14.19
N ARG A 409 2.36 -16.30 15.20
CA ARG A 409 1.52 -17.20 16.01
C ARG A 409 2.35 -18.35 16.62
N GLU A 410 1.90 -19.61 16.46
CA GLU A 410 2.59 -20.80 16.96
C GLU A 410 4.06 -20.90 16.49
N PHE A 411 4.36 -20.45 15.28
CA PHE A 411 5.74 -20.41 14.82
C PHE A 411 6.59 -19.38 15.57
N ALA A 412 5.99 -18.29 16.06
CA ALA A 412 6.68 -17.36 16.93
C ALA A 412 7.09 -18.04 18.25
N ASN A 413 6.19 -18.85 18.84
CA ASN A 413 6.50 -19.64 20.02
C ASN A 413 7.59 -20.68 19.75
N TYR A 414 7.52 -21.42 18.65
CA TYR A 414 8.56 -22.39 18.26
C TYR A 414 9.91 -21.72 18.06
N THR A 415 9.93 -20.54 17.45
CA THR A 415 11.17 -19.81 17.18
C THR A 415 11.90 -19.38 18.46
N LEU A 416 11.19 -19.08 19.53
CA LEU A 416 11.80 -18.79 20.83
C LEU A 416 12.53 -19.99 21.45
N LYS A 417 12.20 -21.21 21.03
CA LYS A 417 12.74 -22.47 21.54
C LYS A 417 13.86 -23.05 20.67
N VAL A 418 14.14 -22.48 19.49
CA VAL A 418 15.17 -23.02 18.59
C VAL A 418 16.57 -22.98 19.22
N THR A 419 17.42 -23.85 18.76
CA THR A 419 18.80 -23.95 19.24
C THR A 419 19.56 -22.63 19.02
N SER A 420 20.16 -22.10 20.08
CA SER A 420 20.97 -20.90 20.02
C SER A 420 22.15 -21.06 19.07
N ASN A 421 22.28 -20.13 18.12
CA ASN A 421 23.42 -20.09 17.17
C ASN A 421 23.84 -18.63 16.97
N LYS A 422 25.14 -18.35 17.02
CA LYS A 422 25.70 -17.00 16.86
C LYS A 422 25.37 -16.34 15.53
N LYS A 423 24.98 -17.11 14.52
CA LYS A 423 24.54 -16.63 13.21
C LYS A 423 23.11 -16.13 13.22
N ILE A 424 22.29 -16.46 14.23
CA ILE A 424 20.96 -15.88 14.40
C ILE A 424 21.15 -14.53 15.06
N LYS A 425 20.93 -13.47 14.26
CA LYS A 425 21.14 -12.07 14.71
C LYS A 425 19.91 -11.48 15.36
N ALA A 426 18.74 -11.86 14.88
CA ALA A 426 17.51 -11.32 15.43
C ALA A 426 16.30 -12.21 15.18
N LEU A 427 15.28 -12.01 16.04
CA LEU A 427 13.94 -12.55 15.90
C LEU A 427 12.95 -11.38 15.75
N ILE A 428 12.02 -11.49 14.81
CA ILE A 428 10.88 -10.60 14.64
C ILE A 428 9.62 -11.46 14.83
N LEU A 429 8.94 -11.29 15.97
CA LEU A 429 7.85 -12.17 16.37
C LEU A 429 6.55 -11.39 16.49
N GLN A 430 5.47 -11.94 15.93
CA GLN A 430 4.16 -11.29 15.92
C GLN A 430 3.06 -12.29 16.30
N GLY A 431 2.17 -11.85 17.22
CA GLY A 431 1.02 -12.63 17.64
C GLY A 431 1.42 -13.89 18.42
N LEU A 432 2.34 -13.76 19.38
CA LEU A 432 2.69 -14.84 20.31
C LEU A 432 1.41 -15.37 20.96
N ILE A 433 1.37 -16.69 21.19
CA ILE A 433 0.29 -17.37 21.87
C ILE A 433 0.75 -17.66 23.31
N GLU A 434 -0.10 -17.34 24.30
CA GLU A 434 0.19 -17.62 25.70
C GLU A 434 0.32 -19.13 25.93
N GLU A 435 1.49 -19.55 26.36
CA GLU A 435 1.83 -20.94 26.63
C GLU A 435 2.45 -21.03 28.02
N LYS A 436 1.86 -21.85 28.87
CA LYS A 436 2.44 -22.17 30.20
C LYS A 436 3.85 -22.70 29.97
N ASP A 437 4.81 -22.24 30.69
CA ASP A 437 6.21 -22.68 30.62
C ASP A 437 7.03 -22.26 29.37
N ILE A 438 6.52 -21.39 28.49
CA ILE A 438 7.30 -20.95 27.34
C ILE A 438 8.65 -20.33 27.77
N PHE A 439 8.64 -19.55 28.85
CA PHE A 439 9.83 -18.89 29.38
C PHE A 439 10.90 -19.83 29.95
N ASN A 440 10.50 -21.06 30.31
CA ASN A 440 11.42 -22.10 30.79
C ASN A 440 12.14 -22.80 29.63
N LYS A 441 11.66 -22.64 28.41
CA LYS A 441 12.12 -23.33 27.22
C LYS A 441 12.90 -22.39 26.26
N ILE A 442 12.99 -21.09 26.55
CA ILE A 442 13.70 -20.13 25.72
C ILE A 442 15.19 -20.43 25.76
N ASN A 443 15.78 -20.59 24.57
CA ASN A 443 17.19 -20.96 24.40
C ASN A 443 17.93 -20.01 23.45
N ILE A 444 17.48 -18.76 23.32
CA ILE A 444 18.08 -17.83 22.35
C ILE A 444 18.28 -16.44 22.94
N SER A 445 19.47 -15.88 22.77
CA SER A 445 19.89 -14.60 23.35
C SER A 445 20.11 -13.47 22.34
N CYS A 446 19.69 -13.63 21.07
CA CYS A 446 19.82 -12.58 20.04
C CYS A 446 18.87 -11.39 20.30
N LYS A 447 19.01 -10.31 19.48
CA LYS A 447 18.06 -9.18 19.50
C LYS A 447 16.66 -9.65 19.14
N LYS A 448 15.63 -9.10 19.80
CA LYS A 448 14.23 -9.47 19.59
C LYS A 448 13.38 -8.23 19.36
N LEU A 449 12.53 -8.28 18.32
CA LEU A 449 11.44 -7.35 18.10
C LEU A 449 10.13 -8.14 18.22
N ILE A 450 9.33 -7.86 19.24
CA ILE A 450 8.09 -8.58 19.50
C ILE A 450 6.91 -7.61 19.44
N ALA A 451 5.86 -8.01 18.70
CA ALA A 451 4.57 -7.35 18.74
C ALA A 451 3.49 -8.32 19.23
N THR A 452 2.74 -7.92 20.24
CA THR A 452 1.55 -8.63 20.71
C THR A 452 0.29 -7.90 20.25
N LEU A 453 -0.78 -8.67 20.01
CA LEU A 453 -2.05 -8.17 19.51
C LEU A 453 -3.13 -8.41 20.56
N GLY A 454 -3.83 -7.36 20.99
CA GLY A 454 -4.86 -7.44 22.04
C GLY A 454 -6.25 -7.86 21.55
N ILE A 455 -6.45 -8.13 20.26
CA ILE A 455 -7.79 -8.42 19.71
C ILE A 455 -8.24 -9.86 19.97
N ASP A 456 -7.31 -10.78 19.89
CA ASP A 456 -7.63 -12.22 19.91
C ASP A 456 -7.43 -12.83 21.29
N GLU A 457 -7.29 -12.02 22.35
CA GLU A 457 -6.97 -12.47 23.71
C GLU A 457 -5.80 -13.47 23.77
N MET A 458 -4.87 -13.36 22.82
CA MET A 458 -3.77 -14.31 22.65
C MET A 458 -2.73 -14.21 23.75
N THR A 459 -2.67 -13.04 24.40
CA THR A 459 -1.73 -12.79 25.49
C THR A 459 -2.36 -11.94 26.59
N SER A 460 -2.29 -12.41 27.84
CA SER A 460 -2.71 -11.65 29.02
C SER A 460 -1.71 -10.54 29.37
N GLU A 461 -2.14 -9.58 30.21
CA GLU A 461 -1.25 -8.56 30.77
C GLU A 461 -0.11 -9.18 31.58
N ASP A 462 -0.39 -10.25 32.31
CA ASP A 462 0.61 -11.00 33.09
C ASP A 462 1.66 -11.65 32.16
N PHE A 463 1.23 -12.28 31.09
CA PHE A 463 2.14 -12.85 30.09
C PHE A 463 3.00 -11.77 29.44
N ASN A 464 2.42 -10.63 29.10
CA ASN A 464 3.16 -9.50 28.52
C ASN A 464 4.17 -8.91 29.52
N GLY A 465 3.81 -8.84 30.82
CA GLY A 465 4.74 -8.46 31.89
C GLY A 465 5.92 -9.41 31.99
N GLN A 466 5.67 -10.72 31.91
CA GLN A 466 6.74 -11.73 31.93
C GLN A 466 7.66 -11.66 30.70
N LEU A 467 7.14 -11.28 29.51
CA LEU A 467 7.99 -11.04 28.33
C LEU A 467 9.02 -9.94 28.60
N LEU A 468 8.56 -8.82 29.19
CA LEU A 468 9.41 -7.67 29.49
C LEU A 468 10.46 -7.98 30.57
N GLU A 469 10.10 -8.79 31.55
CA GLU A 469 10.99 -9.12 32.67
C GLU A 469 12.03 -10.20 32.34
N LYS A 470 11.65 -11.18 31.48
CA LYS A 470 12.44 -12.39 31.28
C LYS A 470 13.24 -12.42 29.96
N LEU A 471 12.91 -11.57 28.98
CA LEU A 471 13.64 -11.54 27.73
C LEU A 471 14.64 -10.37 27.69
N ASP A 472 15.90 -10.69 27.47
CA ASP A 472 16.96 -9.74 27.21
C ASP A 472 16.94 -9.22 25.75
N ASN A 473 17.56 -8.08 25.49
CA ASN A 473 17.68 -7.50 24.14
C ASN A 473 16.34 -7.39 23.38
N LEU A 474 15.29 -6.95 24.07
CA LEU A 474 13.91 -6.92 23.58
C LEU A 474 13.46 -5.49 23.23
N GLU A 475 13.00 -5.29 22.01
CA GLU A 475 12.10 -4.19 21.61
C GLU A 475 10.67 -4.75 21.58
N TYR A 476 9.75 -4.18 22.39
CA TYR A 476 8.40 -4.70 22.56
C TYR A 476 7.33 -3.66 22.25
N TYR A 477 6.30 -4.07 21.53
CA TYR A 477 5.16 -3.26 21.17
C TYR A 477 3.86 -4.02 21.41
N HIS A 478 2.90 -3.36 22.06
CA HIS A 478 1.56 -3.91 22.25
C HIS A 478 0.54 -3.07 21.46
N TYR A 479 -0.25 -3.76 20.63
CA TYR A 479 -1.33 -3.15 19.85
C TYR A 479 -2.68 -3.62 20.44
N PRO A 480 -3.34 -2.80 21.29
CA PRO A 480 -4.55 -3.21 22.03
C PRO A 480 -5.76 -3.44 21.14
N ARG A 481 -5.74 -2.95 19.92
CA ARG A 481 -6.72 -3.24 18.86
C ARG A 481 -6.01 -3.37 17.54
N TYR A 482 -6.47 -4.32 16.74
CA TYR A 482 -6.01 -4.45 15.37
C TYR A 482 -6.58 -3.27 14.56
N MET A 483 -5.78 -2.27 14.31
CA MET A 483 -6.13 -1.19 13.39
C MET A 483 -5.24 -1.35 12.16
N TYR A 484 -5.84 -1.39 11.00
CA TYR A 484 -5.15 -1.45 9.69
C TYR A 484 -4.05 -0.39 9.57
N GLU A 485 -4.29 0.77 10.15
CA GLU A 485 -3.37 1.90 10.18
C GLU A 485 -2.07 1.63 10.94
N ARG A 486 -2.06 0.64 11.86
CA ARG A 486 -0.88 0.33 12.69
C ARG A 486 -0.02 -0.81 12.13
N ILE A 487 -0.46 -1.48 11.07
CA ILE A 487 0.40 -2.41 10.34
C ILE A 487 1.60 -1.66 9.76
N ASN A 488 1.37 -0.45 9.22
CA ASN A 488 2.44 0.39 8.70
C ASN A 488 3.45 0.79 9.80
N ASP A 489 2.99 1.12 11.01
CA ASP A 489 3.88 1.41 12.14
C ASP A 489 4.80 0.22 12.45
N PHE A 490 4.26 -1.00 12.46
CA PHE A 490 5.09 -2.18 12.73
C PHE A 490 6.04 -2.53 11.57
N GLU A 491 5.66 -2.27 10.31
CA GLU A 491 6.55 -2.41 9.17
C GLU A 491 7.74 -1.45 9.24
N ASP A 492 7.49 -0.19 9.61
CA ASP A 492 8.55 0.80 9.81
C ASP A 492 9.49 0.42 10.96
N ARG A 493 8.94 -0.12 12.07
CA ARG A 493 9.72 -0.62 13.19
C ARG A 493 10.57 -1.84 12.83
N LYS A 494 10.06 -2.75 12.01
CA LYS A 494 10.85 -3.88 11.48
C LYS A 494 12.08 -3.38 10.72
N MET A 495 11.89 -2.35 9.90
CA MET A 495 12.98 -1.78 9.13
C MET A 495 14.00 -1.09 10.03
N GLN A 496 13.56 -0.23 10.96
CA GLN A 496 14.45 0.41 11.93
C GLN A 496 15.23 -0.62 12.76
N PHE A 497 14.58 -1.72 13.12
CA PHE A 497 15.21 -2.82 13.83
C PHE A 497 16.28 -3.52 13.00
N LEU A 498 15.99 -3.84 11.73
CA LEU A 498 16.94 -4.48 10.81
C LEU A 498 18.14 -3.59 10.50
N ASN A 499 17.94 -2.27 10.41
CA ASN A 499 19.01 -1.30 10.21
C ASN A 499 19.97 -1.18 11.40
N LYS A 500 19.57 -1.59 12.60
CA LYS A 500 20.40 -1.63 13.81
C LYS A 500 21.19 -2.95 13.96
N LEU A 501 20.99 -3.92 13.06
CA LEU A 501 21.69 -5.20 13.04
C LEU A 501 23.00 -5.12 12.29
#